data_d1f34a2a8f24a97392b1c5bf0c7d3cd2
#
_entry.id   d1f34a2a8f24a97392b1c5bf0c7d3cd2
#
_cell.length_a   1.000
_cell.length_b   1.000
_cell.length_c   1.000
_cell.angle_alpha   90.00
_cell.angle_beta   90.00
_cell.angle_gamma   90.00
#
_symmetry.space_group_name_H-M   'P 1'
#
loop_
_entity.id
_entity.type
_entity.pdbx_description
1 polymer ?
#
loop_
_entity_poly.entity_id
_entity_poly.type
_entity_poly.pdbx_seq_one_letter_code
_entity_poly.pdbx_strand_id
1 'polypeptide(L)'
;MKNLIQISLIFCLFMATNTNAQTTKTVTGFSHVESVATDGKFIYAADIGKELNPTAKDGDGQIIKLDKKGKILDATFVKEKLDAPKGLAINKEVLYINDIDRLLAIDLKTGTKLYEIDFSKDTSFLNDIAVWDNNTLYVSATDKSKLYKVNLVDKSYSEIKTDVTISGINGLFCYKKASRIYVNGFGSDNKPNGIIGFINLKDNTFTQITNLEGYYDGIFISKDVLYVSNWVAFEKKGIIQGIGIYNTNRVAKISTTETISGPADFIIVNDQLIVPAMMSGEIHFIELDSDLSLKL
;
A
#
# COMPACT_ATOMS: atom_id res chain seq x y z
N MET A 1 -58.38 -5.70 -24.16
CA MET A 1 -56.99 -6.02 -24.48
C MET A 1 -56.12 -5.49 -23.33
N LYS A 2 -55.66 -6.38 -22.46
CA LYS A 2 -54.79 -6.03 -21.31
C LYS A 2 -53.36 -6.25 -21.72
N ASN A 3 -52.57 -5.17 -21.81
CA ASN A 3 -51.12 -5.25 -22.06
C ASN A 3 -50.42 -5.69 -20.76
N LEU A 4 -49.88 -6.90 -20.75
CA LEU A 4 -48.91 -7.33 -19.73
C LEU A 4 -47.54 -6.72 -20.09
N ILE A 5 -47.06 -5.83 -19.22
CA ILE A 5 -45.69 -5.38 -19.25
C ILE A 5 -44.85 -6.45 -18.52
N GLN A 6 -44.06 -7.21 -19.25
CA GLN A 6 -43.02 -8.08 -18.67
C GLN A 6 -41.85 -7.23 -18.22
N ILE A 7 -41.70 -7.07 -16.91
CA ILE A 7 -40.49 -6.51 -16.28
C ILE A 7 -39.49 -7.63 -16.22
N SER A 8 -38.48 -7.57 -17.11
CA SER A 8 -37.34 -8.48 -17.08
C SER A 8 -36.38 -8.02 -15.98
N LEU A 9 -36.39 -8.71 -14.86
CA LEU A 9 -35.43 -8.49 -13.77
C LEU A 9 -34.09 -9.10 -14.23
N ILE A 10 -33.14 -8.27 -14.65
CA ILE A 10 -31.76 -8.71 -14.89
C ILE A 10 -31.12 -8.92 -13.52
N PHE A 11 -31.03 -10.17 -13.11
CA PHE A 11 -30.29 -10.59 -11.93
C PHE A 11 -28.80 -10.61 -12.32
N CYS A 12 -28.05 -9.55 -11.97
CA CYS A 12 -26.58 -9.58 -12.04
C CYS A 12 -26.07 -10.57 -11.01
N LEU A 13 -25.74 -11.77 -11.47
CA LEU A 13 -25.08 -12.79 -10.65
C LEU A 13 -23.64 -12.33 -10.41
N PHE A 14 -23.35 -11.86 -9.20
CA PHE A 14 -21.96 -11.69 -8.73
C PHE A 14 -21.34 -13.08 -8.59
N MET A 15 -20.56 -13.50 -9.56
CA MET A 15 -19.71 -14.68 -9.41
C MET A 15 -18.49 -14.30 -8.57
N ALA A 16 -18.55 -14.51 -7.28
CA ALA A 16 -17.36 -14.50 -6.43
C ALA A 16 -16.58 -15.80 -6.69
N THR A 17 -15.51 -15.73 -7.46
CA THR A 17 -14.59 -16.86 -7.60
C THR A 17 -13.65 -16.85 -6.40
N ASN A 18 -13.72 -17.90 -5.59
CA ASN A 18 -12.70 -18.15 -4.56
C ASN A 18 -11.44 -18.71 -5.23
N THR A 19 -10.36 -17.95 -5.20
CA THR A 19 -9.04 -18.44 -5.62
C THR A 19 -8.27 -18.87 -4.39
N ASN A 20 -7.75 -20.07 -4.39
CA ASN A 20 -6.97 -20.61 -3.27
C ASN A 20 -5.53 -20.11 -3.34
N ALA A 21 -5.22 -19.04 -2.60
CA ALA A 21 -3.84 -18.66 -2.33
C ALA A 21 -3.42 -19.27 -0.99
N GLN A 22 -2.27 -19.95 -0.97
CA GLN A 22 -1.78 -20.60 0.23
C GLN A 22 -0.69 -19.76 0.88
N THR A 23 -0.83 -19.44 2.16
CA THR A 23 0.27 -18.89 2.95
C THR A 23 1.37 -19.94 3.03
N THR A 24 2.51 -19.67 2.40
CA THR A 24 3.64 -20.60 2.37
C THR A 24 4.54 -20.42 3.57
N LYS A 25 4.53 -19.21 4.16
CA LYS A 25 5.39 -18.87 5.29
C LYS A 25 4.87 -17.66 6.04
N THR A 26 5.00 -17.68 7.37
CA THR A 26 4.87 -16.54 8.26
C THR A 26 6.22 -16.26 8.93
N VAL A 27 6.65 -15.01 8.94
CA VAL A 27 7.84 -14.55 9.64
C VAL A 27 7.40 -13.65 10.79
N THR A 28 7.88 -13.93 11.98
CA THR A 28 7.59 -13.23 13.23
C THR A 28 8.82 -12.47 13.72
N GLY A 29 8.66 -11.66 14.77
CA GLY A 29 9.77 -10.95 15.40
C GLY A 29 9.77 -9.44 15.10
N PHE A 30 8.65 -8.93 14.62
CA PHE A 30 8.39 -7.50 14.47
C PHE A 30 7.47 -7.02 15.59
N SER A 31 7.46 -5.71 15.84
CA SER A 31 6.49 -5.09 16.74
C SER A 31 5.20 -4.77 15.98
N HIS A 32 5.27 -3.80 15.08
CA HIS A 32 4.15 -3.39 14.23
C HIS A 32 4.68 -3.06 12.83
N VAL A 33 4.92 -4.11 12.03
CA VAL A 33 5.44 -3.96 10.68
C VAL A 33 4.36 -3.42 9.74
N GLU A 34 4.66 -2.28 9.09
CA GLU A 34 3.68 -1.53 8.32
C GLU A 34 3.91 -1.64 6.80
N SER A 35 5.16 -1.65 6.35
CA SER A 35 5.46 -1.68 4.92
C SER A 35 6.64 -2.57 4.61
N VAL A 36 6.70 -3.07 3.39
CA VAL A 36 7.83 -3.81 2.85
C VAL A 36 8.23 -3.30 1.47
N ALA A 37 9.55 -3.27 1.21
CA ALA A 37 10.11 -2.97 -0.11
C ALA A 37 11.21 -3.97 -0.45
N THR A 38 11.56 -4.10 -1.74
CA THR A 38 12.65 -4.97 -2.17
C THR A 38 13.53 -4.34 -3.25
N ASP A 39 14.84 -4.59 -3.17
CA ASP A 39 15.81 -4.30 -4.22
C ASP A 39 16.01 -5.48 -5.18
N GLY A 40 15.18 -6.52 -5.07
CA GLY A 40 15.28 -7.77 -5.80
C GLY A 40 16.29 -8.76 -5.21
N LYS A 41 17.08 -8.35 -4.19
CA LYS A 41 18.04 -9.20 -3.47
C LYS A 41 17.66 -9.37 -2.00
N PHE A 42 17.20 -8.30 -1.36
CA PHE A 42 16.78 -8.24 0.03
C PHE A 42 15.36 -7.66 0.14
N ILE A 43 14.74 -7.89 1.27
CA ILE A 43 13.49 -7.26 1.68
C ILE A 43 13.82 -6.30 2.82
N TYR A 44 13.21 -5.14 2.80
CA TYR A 44 13.28 -4.12 3.84
C TYR A 44 11.89 -3.94 4.41
N ALA A 45 11.75 -4.00 5.73
CA ALA A 45 10.49 -3.90 6.44
C ALA A 45 10.51 -2.70 7.38
N ALA A 46 9.50 -1.83 7.31
CA ALA A 46 9.30 -0.73 8.23
C ALA A 46 8.52 -1.22 9.44
N ASP A 47 9.11 -1.11 10.62
CA ASP A 47 8.47 -1.38 11.90
C ASP A 47 8.26 -0.05 12.63
N ILE A 48 7.02 0.32 12.91
CA ILE A 48 6.68 1.63 13.51
C ILE A 48 7.06 1.76 14.99
N GLY A 49 7.53 0.68 15.61
CA GLY A 49 7.93 0.68 17.02
C GLY A 49 7.09 -0.24 17.89
N LYS A 50 7.33 -0.20 19.19
CA LYS A 50 6.78 -1.15 20.18
C LYS A 50 5.30 -0.95 20.43
N GLU A 51 4.83 0.28 20.34
CA GLU A 51 3.43 0.61 20.54
C GLU A 51 2.75 0.85 19.17
N LEU A 52 1.49 0.45 19.05
CA LEU A 52 0.69 0.73 17.87
C LEU A 52 0.28 2.22 17.85
N ASN A 53 1.26 3.07 17.64
CA ASN A 53 1.06 4.52 17.53
C ASN A 53 1.79 5.07 16.30
N PRO A 54 1.12 5.18 15.14
CA PRO A 54 1.75 5.56 13.87
C PRO A 54 2.20 7.03 13.82
N THR A 55 1.99 7.80 14.88
CA THR A 55 2.40 9.21 14.99
C THR A 55 3.31 9.48 16.20
N ALA A 56 3.76 8.44 16.91
CA ALA A 56 4.66 8.61 18.05
C ALA A 56 6.04 9.07 17.58
N LYS A 57 6.52 10.17 18.18
CA LYS A 57 7.90 10.68 17.96
C LYS A 57 8.80 10.25 19.10
N ASP A 58 8.94 8.94 19.30
CA ASP A 58 9.67 8.33 20.44
C ASP A 58 11.00 7.70 20.04
N GLY A 59 11.20 7.51 18.74
CA GLY A 59 12.46 7.07 18.15
C GLY A 59 12.76 5.59 18.34
N ASP A 60 11.73 4.77 18.42
CA ASP A 60 11.88 3.32 18.50
C ASP A 60 11.48 2.58 17.21
N GLY A 61 11.13 3.34 16.15
CA GLY A 61 10.90 2.81 14.81
C GLY A 61 12.19 2.27 14.18
N GLN A 62 12.04 1.28 13.29
CA GLN A 62 13.16 0.57 12.70
C GLN A 62 12.92 0.18 11.24
N ILE A 63 14.00 0.05 10.46
CA ILE A 63 14.00 -0.66 9.18
C ILE A 63 14.78 -1.95 9.36
N ILE A 64 14.09 -3.06 9.14
CA ILE A 64 14.63 -4.41 9.30
C ILE A 64 14.94 -4.98 7.92
N LYS A 65 16.17 -5.46 7.74
CA LYS A 65 16.62 -6.08 6.49
C LYS A 65 16.54 -7.59 6.60
N LEU A 66 15.89 -8.20 5.60
CA LEU A 66 15.71 -9.65 5.50
C LEU A 66 16.29 -10.18 4.17
N ASP A 67 16.56 -11.47 4.13
CA ASP A 67 16.76 -12.17 2.86
C ASP A 67 15.39 -12.43 2.16
N LYS A 68 15.45 -12.91 0.91
CA LYS A 68 14.23 -13.23 0.13
C LYS A 68 13.34 -14.30 0.77
N LYS A 69 13.89 -15.08 1.70
CA LYS A 69 13.17 -16.10 2.43
C LYS A 69 12.63 -15.60 3.77
N GLY A 70 12.77 -14.32 4.05
CA GLY A 70 12.29 -13.69 5.28
C GLY A 70 13.15 -13.94 6.52
N LYS A 71 14.39 -14.39 6.36
CA LYS A 71 15.34 -14.46 7.48
C LYS A 71 15.85 -13.05 7.78
N ILE A 72 15.71 -12.59 9.01
CA ILE A 72 16.26 -11.30 9.46
C ILE A 72 17.79 -11.35 9.39
N LEU A 73 18.38 -10.40 8.68
CA LEU A 73 19.81 -10.23 8.49
C LEU A 73 20.36 -9.06 9.32
N ASP A 74 19.59 -7.97 9.43
CA ASP A 74 19.93 -6.78 10.22
C ASP A 74 18.64 -6.17 10.74
N ALA A 75 18.44 -6.18 12.05
CA ALA A 75 17.23 -5.66 12.70
C ALA A 75 17.24 -4.12 12.82
N THR A 76 18.38 -3.46 12.58
CA THR A 76 18.57 -2.01 12.69
C THR A 76 19.36 -1.49 11.50
N PHE A 77 18.89 -1.82 10.30
CA PHE A 77 19.59 -1.52 9.05
C PHE A 77 19.86 -0.02 8.88
N VAL A 78 18.87 0.81 9.12
CA VAL A 78 19.02 2.28 9.06
C VAL A 78 19.71 2.78 10.33
N LYS A 79 20.73 3.63 10.15
CA LYS A 79 21.56 4.16 11.26
C LYS A 79 21.01 5.47 11.81
N GLU A 80 20.00 6.05 11.17
CA GLU A 80 19.27 7.22 11.63
C GLU A 80 18.22 6.80 12.67
N LYS A 81 17.94 7.67 13.63
CA LYS A 81 16.82 7.50 14.56
C LYS A 81 15.52 7.70 13.80
N LEU A 82 14.66 6.68 13.79
CA LEU A 82 13.32 6.71 13.18
C LEU A 82 12.28 6.75 14.30
N ASP A 83 11.18 7.43 14.01
CA ASP A 83 10.06 7.54 14.94
C ASP A 83 9.01 6.46 14.66
N ALA A 84 8.23 6.61 13.58
CA ALA A 84 7.25 5.61 13.14
C ALA A 84 7.29 5.47 11.61
N PRO A 85 8.33 4.81 11.06
CA PRO A 85 8.50 4.67 9.61
C PRO A 85 7.37 3.83 9.01
N LYS A 86 6.83 4.31 7.88
CA LYS A 86 5.73 3.69 7.15
C LYS A 86 6.17 3.33 5.73
N GLY A 87 5.59 3.97 4.73
CA GLY A 87 5.84 3.67 3.34
C GLY A 87 7.31 3.62 2.97
N LEU A 88 7.68 2.61 2.22
CA LEU A 88 9.03 2.35 1.72
C LEU A 88 9.06 2.32 0.20
N ALA A 89 10.02 2.99 -0.40
CA ALA A 89 10.28 2.84 -1.83
C ALA A 89 11.78 2.80 -2.13
N ILE A 90 12.16 1.98 -3.11
CA ILE A 90 13.55 1.91 -3.57
C ILE A 90 13.64 2.50 -4.98
N ASN A 91 14.52 3.49 -5.15
CA ASN A 91 14.85 4.07 -6.43
C ASN A 91 16.37 4.05 -6.61
N LYS A 92 16.85 3.17 -7.50
CA LYS A 92 18.28 2.85 -7.67
C LYS A 92 18.90 2.33 -6.36
N GLU A 93 19.90 3.04 -5.84
CA GLU A 93 20.64 2.67 -4.62
C GLU A 93 20.17 3.47 -3.38
N VAL A 94 18.95 4.04 -3.44
CA VAL A 94 18.37 4.84 -2.35
C VAL A 94 17.08 4.21 -1.88
N LEU A 95 16.99 3.98 -0.57
CA LEU A 95 15.75 3.64 0.13
C LEU A 95 15.13 4.94 0.65
N TYR A 96 13.91 5.22 0.20
CA TYR A 96 13.07 6.31 0.69
C TYR A 96 12.14 5.80 1.76
N ILE A 97 12.00 6.56 2.83
CA ILE A 97 11.22 6.20 4.01
C ILE A 97 10.37 7.40 4.42
N ASN A 98 9.06 7.21 4.52
CA ASN A 98 8.19 8.16 5.19
C ASN A 98 8.22 7.90 6.70
N ASP A 99 8.61 8.91 7.47
CA ASP A 99 8.68 8.83 8.92
C ASP A 99 7.94 10.03 9.53
N ILE A 100 6.67 9.82 9.81
CA ILE A 100 5.70 10.80 10.33
C ILE A 100 5.54 12.03 9.41
N ASP A 101 6.43 13.00 9.50
CA ASP A 101 6.37 14.29 8.83
C ASP A 101 7.66 14.61 8.04
N ARG A 102 8.46 13.58 7.75
CA ARG A 102 9.68 13.69 6.96
C ARG A 102 9.86 12.53 6.00
N LEU A 103 10.37 12.80 4.83
CA LEU A 103 10.81 11.83 3.86
C LEU A 103 12.34 11.70 3.95
N LEU A 104 12.81 10.53 4.35
CA LEU A 104 14.24 10.23 4.47
C LEU A 104 14.74 9.54 3.20
N ALA A 105 15.94 9.90 2.75
CA ALA A 105 16.70 9.21 1.72
C ALA A 105 17.90 8.52 2.37
N ILE A 106 17.95 7.19 2.26
CA ILE A 106 18.93 6.33 2.91
C ILE A 106 19.76 5.62 1.82
N ASP A 107 21.08 5.64 1.96
CA ASP A 107 21.97 4.83 1.14
C ASP A 107 21.70 3.34 1.37
N LEU A 108 21.30 2.63 0.32
CA LEU A 108 20.86 1.24 0.41
C LEU A 108 21.98 0.26 0.74
N LYS A 109 23.24 0.66 0.53
CA LYS A 109 24.42 -0.17 0.84
C LYS A 109 24.83 -0.06 2.29
N THR A 110 24.78 1.15 2.86
CA THR A 110 25.33 1.46 4.17
C THR A 110 24.29 1.64 5.28
N GLY A 111 23.01 1.95 4.91
CA GLY A 111 21.95 2.30 5.84
C GLY A 111 22.10 3.71 6.44
N THR A 112 22.97 4.56 5.84
CA THR A 112 23.18 5.93 6.33
C THR A 112 22.29 6.94 5.63
N LYS A 113 21.87 7.99 6.35
CA LYS A 113 21.06 9.06 5.79
C LYS A 113 21.86 9.89 4.78
N LEU A 114 21.31 10.07 3.59
CA LEU A 114 21.84 10.98 2.56
C LEU A 114 21.26 12.38 2.71
N TYR A 115 19.95 12.48 2.91
CA TYR A 115 19.22 13.73 3.16
C TYR A 115 17.81 13.42 3.68
N GLU A 116 17.09 14.48 4.04
CA GLU A 116 15.68 14.44 4.37
C GLU A 116 14.93 15.61 3.72
N ILE A 117 13.63 15.45 3.56
CA ILE A 117 12.70 16.50 3.12
C ILE A 117 11.65 16.65 4.22
N ASP A 118 11.54 17.85 4.78
CA ASP A 118 10.64 18.18 5.88
C ASP A 118 9.24 18.52 5.36
N PHE A 119 8.23 17.79 5.85
CA PHE A 119 6.81 18.00 5.57
C PHE A 119 6.03 18.50 6.80
N SER A 120 6.70 18.81 7.91
CA SER A 120 6.07 19.14 9.19
C SER A 120 5.10 20.32 9.15
N LYS A 121 5.23 21.21 8.16
CA LYS A 121 4.31 22.33 7.94
C LYS A 121 2.98 21.91 7.31
N ASP A 122 2.95 20.77 6.63
CA ASP A 122 1.82 20.35 5.78
C ASP A 122 1.11 19.12 6.29
N THR A 123 1.81 18.22 6.99
CA THR A 123 1.25 16.96 7.48
C THR A 123 2.01 16.45 8.71
N SER A 124 1.36 15.59 9.46
CA SER A 124 1.95 14.79 10.54
C SER A 124 1.75 13.29 10.33
N PHE A 125 1.40 12.88 9.12
CA PHE A 125 1.15 11.47 8.81
C PHE A 125 1.40 11.17 7.32
N LEU A 126 2.65 11.29 6.89
CA LEU A 126 3.07 10.71 5.63
C LEU A 126 2.88 9.18 5.70
N ASN A 127 2.37 8.60 4.62
CA ASN A 127 2.11 7.17 4.57
C ASN A 127 2.89 6.51 3.43
N ASP A 128 2.32 6.22 2.28
CA ASP A 128 2.96 5.46 1.22
C ASP A 128 3.80 6.31 0.25
N ILE A 129 4.69 5.64 -0.48
CA ILE A 129 5.60 6.22 -1.48
C ILE A 129 5.54 5.43 -2.78
N ALA A 130 5.25 6.10 -3.89
CA ALA A 130 5.33 5.51 -5.22
C ALA A 130 6.41 6.16 -6.09
N VAL A 131 7.28 5.36 -6.69
CA VAL A 131 8.34 5.82 -7.58
C VAL A 131 7.79 6.05 -8.99
N TRP A 132 7.77 7.31 -9.44
CA TRP A 132 7.43 7.63 -10.83
C TRP A 132 8.60 7.41 -11.78
N ASP A 133 9.73 8.04 -11.47
CA ASP A 133 10.96 7.93 -12.27
C ASP A 133 12.20 8.19 -11.37
N ASN A 134 13.36 8.38 -12.01
CA ASN A 134 14.60 8.63 -11.28
C ASN A 134 14.63 9.92 -10.45
N ASN A 135 13.75 10.86 -10.76
CA ASN A 135 13.75 12.21 -10.19
C ASN A 135 12.44 12.56 -9.49
N THR A 136 11.44 11.66 -9.53
CA THR A 136 10.09 11.95 -9.04
C THR A 136 9.53 10.82 -8.19
N LEU A 137 9.04 11.15 -7.00
CA LEU A 137 8.21 10.30 -6.17
C LEU A 137 6.83 10.93 -5.98
N TYR A 138 5.86 10.12 -5.62
CA TYR A 138 4.59 10.56 -5.05
C TYR A 138 4.46 10.02 -3.64
N VAL A 139 3.89 10.84 -2.75
CA VAL A 139 3.79 10.56 -1.32
C VAL A 139 2.38 10.89 -0.85
N SER A 140 1.75 9.98 -0.14
CA SER A 140 0.45 10.20 0.49
C SER A 140 0.60 10.77 1.90
N ALA A 141 -0.35 11.63 2.29
CA ALA A 141 -0.49 12.18 3.63
C ALA A 141 -1.91 11.90 4.14
N THR A 142 -2.03 10.85 4.94
CA THR A 142 -3.32 10.28 5.34
C THR A 142 -4.14 11.25 6.19
N ASP A 143 -3.53 11.96 7.14
CA ASP A 143 -4.20 12.93 8.03
C ASP A 143 -4.79 14.14 7.30
N LYS A 144 -4.23 14.47 6.13
CA LYS A 144 -4.68 15.62 5.31
C LYS A 144 -5.46 15.18 4.08
N SER A 145 -5.55 13.88 3.80
CA SER A 145 -6.14 13.35 2.56
C SER A 145 -5.50 13.98 1.31
N LYS A 146 -4.17 14.14 1.32
CA LYS A 146 -3.40 14.83 0.29
C LYS A 146 -2.38 13.93 -0.37
N LEU A 147 -2.16 14.18 -1.66
CA LEU A 147 -1.08 13.60 -2.44
C LEU A 147 -0.04 14.67 -2.76
N TYR A 148 1.23 14.36 -2.54
CA TYR A 148 2.34 15.23 -2.90
C TYR A 148 3.20 14.61 -4.00
N LYS A 149 3.64 15.46 -4.94
CA LYS A 149 4.70 15.15 -5.89
C LYS A 149 6.02 15.69 -5.33
N VAL A 150 7.01 14.82 -5.22
CA VAL A 150 8.35 15.14 -4.73
C VAL A 150 9.33 15.19 -5.89
N ASN A 151 10.09 16.26 -6.00
CA ASN A 151 11.21 16.42 -6.92
C ASN A 151 12.52 16.08 -6.18
N LEU A 152 13.18 15.00 -6.58
CA LEU A 152 14.40 14.52 -5.93
C LEU A 152 15.67 15.32 -6.31
N VAL A 153 15.60 16.11 -7.37
CA VAL A 153 16.74 16.93 -7.84
C VAL A 153 16.97 18.12 -6.91
N ASP A 154 15.90 18.86 -6.66
CA ASP A 154 15.92 20.05 -5.80
C ASP A 154 15.39 19.81 -4.38
N LYS A 155 14.95 18.57 -4.10
CA LYS A 155 14.43 18.14 -2.79
C LYS A 155 13.20 18.95 -2.35
N SER A 156 12.37 19.31 -3.31
CA SER A 156 11.13 20.05 -3.10
C SER A 156 9.91 19.15 -3.28
N TYR A 157 8.75 19.62 -2.84
CA TYR A 157 7.48 18.96 -3.07
C TYR A 157 6.37 19.96 -3.37
N SER A 158 5.31 19.47 -4.01
CA SER A 158 4.10 20.22 -4.28
C SER A 158 2.86 19.32 -4.16
N GLU A 159 1.76 19.89 -3.68
CA GLU A 159 0.48 19.18 -3.60
C GLU A 159 -0.08 18.90 -5.00
N ILE A 160 -0.56 17.70 -5.24
CA ILE A 160 -1.41 17.35 -6.37
C ILE A 160 -2.86 17.55 -5.94
N LYS A 161 -3.47 18.61 -6.43
CA LYS A 161 -4.88 18.92 -6.15
C LYS A 161 -5.75 18.10 -7.10
N THR A 162 -6.56 17.23 -6.55
CA THR A 162 -7.55 16.42 -7.26
C THR A 162 -8.92 17.07 -7.19
N ASP A 163 -9.80 16.75 -8.14
CA ASP A 163 -11.20 17.18 -8.17
C ASP A 163 -12.07 16.51 -7.08
N VAL A 164 -11.60 15.39 -6.52
CA VAL A 164 -12.27 14.64 -5.45
C VAL A 164 -11.30 14.44 -4.29
N THR A 165 -11.78 14.60 -3.06
CA THR A 165 -11.00 14.25 -1.85
C THR A 165 -11.03 12.74 -1.64
N ILE A 166 -9.86 12.12 -1.56
CA ILE A 166 -9.70 10.71 -1.24
C ILE A 166 -9.45 10.60 0.25
N SER A 167 -10.51 10.33 1.02
CA SER A 167 -10.46 10.34 2.49
C SER A 167 -9.46 9.33 3.03
N GLY A 168 -8.51 9.84 3.84
CA GLY A 168 -7.45 9.01 4.41
C GLY A 168 -6.57 8.37 3.33
N ILE A 169 -6.20 9.13 2.27
CA ILE A 169 -5.35 8.62 1.18
C ILE A 169 -4.16 7.85 1.74
N ASN A 170 -3.97 6.63 1.26
CA ASN A 170 -3.00 5.68 1.79
C ASN A 170 -2.15 5.10 0.66
N GLY A 171 -2.39 3.88 0.21
CA GLY A 171 -1.58 3.18 -0.78
C GLY A 171 -1.52 3.86 -2.15
N LEU A 172 -0.35 3.82 -2.76
CA LEU A 172 -0.03 4.45 -4.04
C LEU A 172 0.65 3.45 -5.00
N PHE A 173 0.21 3.40 -6.24
CA PHE A 173 0.90 2.65 -7.28
C PHE A 173 1.01 3.43 -8.60
N CYS A 174 2.24 3.70 -9.05
CA CYS A 174 2.51 4.40 -10.30
C CYS A 174 2.31 3.50 -11.53
N TYR A 175 1.25 3.72 -12.30
CA TYR A 175 0.97 3.02 -13.56
C TYR A 175 1.38 3.89 -14.76
N LYS A 176 2.69 3.86 -15.08
CA LYS A 176 3.34 4.75 -16.05
C LYS A 176 2.76 4.63 -17.46
N LYS A 177 2.37 3.42 -17.90
CA LYS A 177 1.81 3.17 -19.24
C LYS A 177 0.60 4.05 -19.58
N ALA A 178 -0.18 4.43 -18.57
CA ALA A 178 -1.38 5.24 -18.76
C ALA A 178 -1.26 6.64 -18.10
N SER A 179 -0.11 7.03 -17.62
CA SER A 179 0.09 8.28 -16.85
C SER A 179 -0.89 8.39 -15.68
N ARG A 180 -1.01 7.34 -14.87
CA ARG A 180 -1.92 7.23 -13.74
C ARG A 180 -1.19 6.87 -12.45
N ILE A 181 -1.75 7.31 -11.35
CA ILE A 181 -1.44 6.79 -10.02
C ILE A 181 -2.70 6.12 -9.51
N TYR A 182 -2.66 4.80 -9.30
CA TYR A 182 -3.69 4.09 -8.56
C TYR A 182 -3.54 4.41 -7.11
N VAL A 183 -4.65 4.67 -6.45
CA VAL A 183 -4.69 5.08 -5.06
C VAL A 183 -5.87 4.43 -4.35
N ASN A 184 -5.71 4.25 -3.06
CA ASN A 184 -6.81 3.91 -2.17
C ASN A 184 -6.82 4.85 -0.96
N GLY A 185 -7.86 4.76 -0.15
CA GLY A 185 -7.97 5.50 1.10
C GLY A 185 -8.37 4.59 2.25
N PHE A 186 -7.82 4.86 3.42
CA PHE A 186 -8.20 4.17 4.66
C PHE A 186 -9.58 4.60 5.17
N GLY A 187 -10.06 5.74 4.68
CA GLY A 187 -11.31 6.35 5.11
C GLY A 187 -11.12 7.45 6.14
N SER A 188 -12.22 7.96 6.67
CA SER A 188 -12.25 9.02 7.68
C SER A 188 -13.12 8.63 8.87
N ASP A 189 -12.90 9.29 10.01
CA ASP A 189 -13.68 9.13 11.23
C ASP A 189 -13.74 7.67 11.74
N ASN A 190 -12.67 6.90 11.55
CA ASN A 190 -12.61 5.46 11.86
C ASN A 190 -13.76 4.67 11.23
N LYS A 191 -14.17 5.03 10.00
CA LYS A 191 -15.18 4.32 9.22
C LYS A 191 -14.55 3.66 8.01
N PRO A 192 -15.04 2.48 7.60
CA PRO A 192 -14.55 1.79 6.40
C PRO A 192 -15.15 2.43 5.13
N ASN A 193 -14.95 3.73 4.94
CA ASN A 193 -15.45 4.53 3.83
C ASN A 193 -14.34 4.98 2.87
N GLY A 194 -13.18 4.34 2.94
CA GLY A 194 -12.11 4.50 1.96
C GLY A 194 -12.55 3.98 0.60
N ILE A 195 -12.08 4.61 -0.47
CA ILE A 195 -12.41 4.31 -1.86
C ILE A 195 -11.15 3.89 -2.63
N ILE A 196 -11.34 3.26 -3.79
CA ILE A 196 -10.26 2.84 -4.69
C ILE A 196 -10.44 3.48 -6.06
N GLY A 197 -9.38 4.03 -6.63
CA GLY A 197 -9.43 4.63 -7.94
C GLY A 197 -8.04 4.93 -8.52
N PHE A 198 -8.01 5.80 -9.49
CA PHE A 198 -6.76 6.34 -10.01
C PHE A 198 -6.86 7.84 -10.25
N ILE A 199 -5.74 8.52 -10.12
CA ILE A 199 -5.54 9.92 -10.49
C ILE A 199 -4.88 9.95 -11.87
N ASN A 200 -5.48 10.63 -12.82
CA ASN A 200 -4.90 10.89 -14.13
C ASN A 200 -3.92 12.07 -14.00
N LEU A 201 -2.64 11.84 -14.23
CA LEU A 201 -1.59 12.87 -14.07
C LEU A 201 -1.56 13.94 -15.17
N LYS A 202 -2.42 13.86 -16.18
CA LYS A 202 -2.52 14.91 -17.23
C LYS A 202 -3.36 16.09 -16.79
N ASP A 203 -4.37 15.81 -15.95
CA ASP A 203 -5.37 16.82 -15.54
C ASP A 203 -5.70 16.74 -14.04
N ASN A 204 -5.09 15.83 -13.31
CA ASN A 204 -5.29 15.54 -11.89
C ASN A 204 -6.73 15.14 -11.52
N THR A 205 -7.51 14.61 -12.48
CA THR A 205 -8.84 14.11 -12.20
C THR A 205 -8.77 12.73 -11.54
N PHE A 206 -9.64 12.50 -10.56
CA PHE A 206 -9.80 11.20 -9.92
C PHE A 206 -10.92 10.40 -10.58
N THR A 207 -10.68 9.12 -10.82
CA THR A 207 -11.69 8.17 -11.29
C THR A 207 -11.79 7.03 -10.29
N GLN A 208 -12.92 6.91 -9.61
CA GLN A 208 -13.24 5.76 -8.77
C GLN A 208 -13.50 4.53 -9.64
N ILE A 209 -12.91 3.38 -9.31
CA ILE A 209 -12.99 2.17 -10.12
C ILE A 209 -13.93 1.10 -9.57
N THR A 210 -14.38 1.24 -8.33
CA THR A 210 -15.33 0.33 -7.69
C THR A 210 -16.18 1.06 -6.66
N ASN A 211 -17.39 0.60 -6.42
CA ASN A 211 -18.27 1.12 -5.36
C ASN A 211 -18.04 0.43 -4.01
N LEU A 212 -17.00 -0.40 -3.89
CA LEU A 212 -16.63 -1.00 -2.62
C LEU A 212 -15.97 0.06 -1.74
N GLU A 213 -16.31 0.03 -0.47
CA GLU A 213 -15.71 0.85 0.57
C GLU A 213 -15.01 -0.04 1.59
N GLY A 214 -13.96 0.47 2.26
CA GLY A 214 -13.19 -0.29 3.24
C GLY A 214 -12.15 0.56 3.97
N TYR A 215 -11.40 -0.10 4.85
CA TYR A 215 -10.15 0.41 5.40
C TYR A 215 -9.02 -0.07 4.50
N TYR A 216 -8.82 0.61 3.35
CA TYR A 216 -7.81 0.22 2.39
C TYR A 216 -6.45 0.80 2.76
N ASP A 217 -5.43 -0.05 2.67
CA ASP A 217 -4.05 0.28 3.02
C ASP A 217 -3.14 0.08 1.79
N GLY A 218 -2.40 -1.00 1.67
CA GLY A 218 -1.52 -1.25 0.53
C GLY A 218 -2.25 -1.42 -0.81
N ILE A 219 -1.55 -1.11 -1.89
CA ILE A 219 -2.03 -1.25 -3.27
C ILE A 219 -0.89 -1.66 -4.21
N PHE A 220 -1.13 -2.63 -5.09
CA PHE A 220 -0.13 -3.11 -6.05
C PHE A 220 -0.79 -3.62 -7.33
N ILE A 221 -0.16 -3.41 -8.50
CA ILE A 221 -0.63 -3.98 -9.76
C ILE A 221 0.36 -5.04 -10.26
N SER A 222 -0.14 -6.24 -10.48
CA SER A 222 0.58 -7.34 -11.12
C SER A 222 -0.33 -8.06 -12.12
N LYS A 223 0.16 -8.35 -13.32
CA LYS A 223 -0.55 -9.10 -14.37
C LYS A 223 -1.99 -8.61 -14.60
N ASP A 224 -2.17 -7.28 -14.73
CA ASP A 224 -3.46 -6.62 -14.96
C ASP A 224 -4.50 -6.80 -13.84
N VAL A 225 -4.07 -7.22 -12.67
CA VAL A 225 -4.85 -7.26 -11.44
C VAL A 225 -4.34 -6.18 -10.49
N LEU A 226 -5.24 -5.35 -10.00
CA LEU A 226 -5.03 -4.44 -8.91
C LEU A 226 -5.30 -5.19 -7.61
N TYR A 227 -4.28 -5.37 -6.80
CA TYR A 227 -4.39 -5.93 -5.46
C TYR A 227 -4.48 -4.81 -4.44
N VAL A 228 -5.36 -4.97 -3.46
CA VAL A 228 -5.49 -4.05 -2.32
C VAL A 228 -5.60 -4.83 -1.03
N SER A 229 -4.95 -4.34 0.01
CA SER A 229 -5.19 -4.80 1.37
C SER A 229 -6.37 -4.05 1.98
N ASN A 230 -7.21 -4.76 2.71
CA ASN A 230 -8.37 -4.20 3.40
C ASN A 230 -8.40 -4.77 4.82
N TRP A 231 -8.31 -3.91 5.80
CA TRP A 231 -8.36 -4.32 7.21
C TRP A 231 -9.71 -4.90 7.60
N VAL A 232 -10.78 -4.50 6.91
CA VAL A 232 -12.19 -4.85 7.17
C VAL A 232 -12.65 -4.34 8.54
N ALA A 233 -11.84 -4.56 9.58
CA ALA A 233 -12.03 -4.09 10.95
C ALA A 233 -10.68 -4.07 11.67
N PHE A 234 -10.62 -3.47 12.86
CA PHE A 234 -9.42 -3.43 13.70
C PHE A 234 -9.14 -4.75 14.44
N GLU A 235 -9.98 -5.78 14.25
CA GLU A 235 -9.69 -7.15 14.68
C GLU A 235 -9.04 -7.95 13.53
N LYS A 236 -8.59 -9.17 13.81
CA LYS A 236 -8.01 -10.08 12.79
C LYS A 236 -9.07 -10.51 11.75
N LYS A 237 -9.41 -9.61 10.82
CA LYS A 237 -10.40 -9.84 9.74
C LYS A 237 -9.92 -9.40 8.37
N GLY A 238 -8.69 -8.86 8.29
CA GLY A 238 -8.15 -8.30 7.08
C GLY A 238 -8.02 -9.33 5.95
N ILE A 239 -8.15 -8.83 4.73
CA ILE A 239 -8.13 -9.61 3.49
C ILE A 239 -7.31 -8.90 2.42
N ILE A 240 -6.91 -9.65 1.40
CA ILE A 240 -6.43 -9.09 0.14
C ILE A 240 -7.52 -9.27 -0.92
N GLN A 241 -7.78 -8.21 -1.67
CA GLN A 241 -8.73 -8.20 -2.78
C GLN A 241 -7.98 -8.01 -4.10
N GLY A 242 -8.39 -8.72 -5.15
CA GLY A 242 -7.94 -8.54 -6.52
C GLY A 242 -9.05 -7.93 -7.35
N ILE A 243 -8.76 -6.90 -8.14
CA ILE A 243 -9.69 -6.20 -9.03
C ILE A 243 -9.08 -6.17 -10.43
N GLY A 244 -9.81 -6.65 -11.44
CA GLY A 244 -9.36 -6.57 -12.82
C GLY A 244 -9.27 -5.12 -13.29
N ILE A 245 -8.10 -4.65 -13.74
CA ILE A 245 -7.94 -3.23 -14.15
C ILE A 245 -8.71 -2.88 -15.45
N TYR A 246 -9.08 -3.85 -16.27
CA TYR A 246 -9.89 -3.69 -17.46
C TYR A 246 -11.36 -4.05 -17.26
N ASN A 247 -11.67 -4.75 -16.17
CA ASN A 247 -13.02 -5.15 -15.81
C ASN A 247 -13.24 -4.99 -14.31
N THR A 248 -13.42 -3.75 -13.88
CA THR A 248 -13.50 -3.35 -12.47
C THR A 248 -14.75 -3.87 -11.74
N ASN A 249 -15.71 -4.44 -12.46
CA ASN A 249 -16.86 -5.13 -11.87
C ASN A 249 -16.51 -6.53 -11.34
N ARG A 250 -15.33 -7.06 -11.72
CA ARG A 250 -14.84 -8.34 -11.22
C ARG A 250 -13.88 -8.12 -10.07
N VAL A 251 -14.32 -8.53 -8.90
CA VAL A 251 -13.53 -8.47 -7.66
C VAL A 251 -13.45 -9.86 -7.08
N ALA A 252 -12.25 -10.32 -6.82
CA ALA A 252 -12.01 -11.56 -6.11
C ALA A 252 -11.39 -11.28 -4.74
N LYS A 253 -11.84 -12.00 -3.72
CA LYS A 253 -11.09 -12.13 -2.48
C LYS A 253 -9.98 -13.14 -2.71
N ILE A 254 -8.72 -12.75 -2.44
CA ILE A 254 -7.61 -13.68 -2.43
C ILE A 254 -7.77 -14.52 -1.17
N SER A 255 -8.06 -15.81 -1.35
CA SER A 255 -8.25 -16.73 -0.24
C SER A 255 -6.89 -17.02 0.40
N THR A 256 -6.69 -16.50 1.58
CA THR A 256 -5.60 -16.88 2.48
C THR A 256 -6.09 -17.99 3.41
N THR A 257 -5.20 -18.81 3.93
CA THR A 257 -5.55 -19.86 4.91
C THR A 257 -6.19 -19.26 6.16
N GLU A 258 -5.79 -18.04 6.51
CA GLU A 258 -6.35 -17.26 7.62
C GLU A 258 -6.55 -15.81 7.19
N THR A 259 -7.40 -15.08 7.91
CA THR A 259 -7.49 -13.64 7.80
C THR A 259 -6.24 -12.99 8.38
N ILE A 260 -5.83 -11.84 7.80
CA ILE A 260 -4.61 -11.14 8.18
C ILE A 260 -4.94 -10.09 9.24
N SER A 261 -4.08 -9.96 10.24
CA SER A 261 -4.27 -9.00 11.33
C SER A 261 -3.71 -7.62 10.94
N GLY A 262 -4.56 -6.75 10.36
CA GLY A 262 -4.15 -5.44 9.84
C GLY A 262 -3.18 -5.57 8.66
N PRO A 263 -3.64 -6.05 7.48
CA PRO A 263 -2.78 -6.15 6.30
C PRO A 263 -2.44 -4.75 5.80
N ALA A 264 -1.16 -4.41 5.81
CA ALA A 264 -0.65 -3.09 5.48
C ALA A 264 -0.02 -3.05 4.08
N ASP A 265 0.97 -2.17 3.84
CA ASP A 265 1.61 -2.02 2.54
C ASP A 265 2.45 -3.23 2.15
N PHE A 266 2.17 -3.78 0.98
CA PHE A 266 2.72 -5.04 0.51
C PHE A 266 3.39 -4.93 -0.86
N ILE A 267 4.18 -5.94 -1.20
CA ILE A 267 4.76 -6.11 -2.54
C ILE A 267 4.38 -7.46 -3.13
N ILE A 268 4.44 -7.55 -4.47
CA ILE A 268 4.33 -8.82 -5.19
C ILE A 268 5.63 -9.03 -5.99
N VAL A 269 6.28 -10.16 -5.74
CA VAL A 269 7.53 -10.56 -6.39
C VAL A 269 7.40 -12.00 -6.87
N ASN A 270 7.54 -12.24 -8.18
CA ASN A 270 7.46 -13.58 -8.78
C ASN A 270 6.20 -14.37 -8.33
N ASP A 271 5.04 -13.73 -8.41
CA ASP A 271 3.74 -14.27 -7.99
C ASP A 271 3.62 -14.58 -6.48
N GLN A 272 4.59 -14.15 -5.69
CA GLN A 272 4.51 -14.22 -4.25
C GLN A 272 4.14 -12.84 -3.68
N LEU A 273 3.05 -12.78 -2.97
CA LEU A 273 2.62 -11.63 -2.17
C LEU A 273 3.35 -11.68 -0.83
N ILE A 274 4.02 -10.58 -0.49
CA ILE A 274 4.70 -10.41 0.80
C ILE A 274 3.97 -9.28 1.52
N VAL A 275 3.16 -9.65 2.52
CA VAL A 275 2.24 -8.72 3.18
C VAL A 275 2.52 -8.64 4.68
N PRO A 276 2.73 -7.43 5.21
CA PRO A 276 2.76 -7.20 6.65
C PRO A 276 1.39 -7.47 7.28
N ALA A 277 1.40 -8.12 8.43
CA ALA A 277 0.27 -8.24 9.34
C ALA A 277 0.57 -7.36 10.57
N MET A 278 0.36 -6.06 10.40
CA MET A 278 0.84 -5.00 11.28
C MET A 278 0.45 -5.22 12.73
N MET A 279 -0.81 -5.60 12.98
CA MET A 279 -1.37 -5.79 14.31
C MET A 279 -0.82 -7.02 15.06
N SER A 280 -0.24 -7.99 14.36
CA SER A 280 0.36 -9.21 14.94
C SER A 280 1.89 -9.22 14.86
N GLY A 281 2.53 -8.21 14.27
CA GLY A 281 3.97 -8.15 14.11
C GLY A 281 4.53 -9.29 13.28
N GLU A 282 3.88 -9.57 12.14
CA GLU A 282 4.21 -10.69 11.25
C GLU A 282 4.31 -10.22 9.81
N ILE A 283 5.07 -10.95 9.00
CA ILE A 283 5.06 -10.84 7.53
C ILE A 283 4.64 -12.18 6.96
N HIS A 284 3.58 -12.18 6.14
CA HIS A 284 3.06 -13.36 5.47
C HIS A 284 3.58 -13.41 4.04
N PHE A 285 4.08 -14.56 3.63
CA PHE A 285 4.45 -14.90 2.26
C PHE A 285 3.35 -15.78 1.68
N ILE A 286 2.66 -15.30 0.64
CA ILE A 286 1.47 -15.93 0.09
C ILE A 286 1.68 -16.16 -1.40
N GLU A 287 1.60 -17.39 -1.87
CA GLU A 287 1.64 -17.71 -3.29
C GLU A 287 0.32 -17.33 -3.95
N LEU A 288 0.38 -16.53 -5.02
CA LEU A 288 -0.77 -16.14 -5.80
C LEU A 288 -1.06 -17.17 -6.90
N ASP A 289 -2.33 -17.40 -7.16
CA ASP A 289 -2.76 -18.18 -8.31
C ASP A 289 -2.31 -17.48 -9.62
N SER A 290 -1.49 -18.16 -10.42
CA SER A 290 -0.98 -17.64 -11.69
C SER A 290 -2.08 -17.28 -12.69
N ASP A 291 -3.25 -17.91 -12.57
CA ASP A 291 -4.38 -17.77 -13.49
C ASP A 291 -5.42 -16.74 -13.01
N LEU A 292 -5.15 -16.02 -11.92
CA LEU A 292 -6.09 -15.06 -11.35
C LEU A 292 -6.47 -13.96 -12.36
N SER A 293 -5.52 -13.48 -13.16
CA SER A 293 -5.77 -12.46 -14.20
C SER A 293 -6.74 -12.94 -15.28
N LEU A 294 -6.79 -14.24 -15.55
CA LEU A 294 -7.74 -14.83 -16.51
C LEU A 294 -9.15 -14.95 -15.94
N LYS A 295 -9.29 -14.91 -14.62
CA LYS A 295 -10.55 -15.02 -13.89
C LYS A 295 -11.19 -13.65 -13.61
N LEU A 296 -10.42 -12.57 -13.62
CA LEU A 296 -10.79 -11.17 -13.40
C LEU A 296 -10.77 -10.36 -14.69
#